data_118a60a2be73656403c546b5202e60b4
#
_entry.id   118a60a2be73656403c546b5202e60b4
#
_cell.length_a   1.000
_cell.length_b   1.000
_cell.length_c   1.000
_cell.angle_alpha   90.00
_cell.angle_beta   90.00
_cell.angle_gamma   90.00
#
_symmetry.space_group_name_H-M   'P 1'
#
loop_
_entity.id
_entity.type
_entity.pdbx_description
1 polymer ?
#
loop_
_entity_poly.entity_id
_entity_poly.type
_entity_poly.pdbx_seq_one_letter_code
_entity_poly.pdbx_strand_id
1 'polypeptide(L)'
;MSFLSYLKDGISLGSIYAIIALGYTMVYGIAKMLNFAHGDVIMVGAYVILTAVTRGGMSPVLAVALSVIFCTVLGMVIEKVAYSPLRKASSNLAVLITAIGVSYLLQNLALLIFGADANSFVTVIDVPSVSLFDGQLVIKGITIVTILSCIVIMAGLMLFVQKTKPGRAMQAVSEDRDAAQLMGVNVNATISMTFAIGSGLAAIAGLLLCQTYPTLTPYTGAMPGIKAFVAAVFGGIGSIPGAMVGGILLGVIEIFGKAYISSQVADAICFAVLIVVLLVKPTGLFGKNIQEKV
;
A
#
# COMPACT_ATOMS: atom_id res chain seq x y z
N MET A 1 -15.71 -26.51 6.20
CA MET A 1 -16.15 -25.11 6.41
C MET A 1 -15.03 -24.18 6.86
N SER A 2 -14.14 -24.58 7.80
CA SER A 2 -13.00 -23.73 8.24
C SER A 2 -12.06 -23.30 7.11
N PHE A 3 -11.74 -24.18 6.16
CA PHE A 3 -10.90 -23.84 5.01
C PHE A 3 -11.45 -22.64 4.19
N LEU A 4 -12.75 -22.66 3.89
CA LEU A 4 -13.39 -21.60 3.10
C LEU A 4 -13.44 -20.28 3.87
N SER A 5 -13.60 -20.34 5.21
CA SER A 5 -13.53 -19.18 6.08
C SER A 5 -12.11 -18.56 6.07
N TYR A 6 -11.07 -19.39 6.23
CA TYR A 6 -9.69 -18.91 6.18
C TYR A 6 -9.31 -18.36 4.80
N LEU A 7 -9.78 -18.99 3.72
CA LEU A 7 -9.55 -18.50 2.36
C LEU A 7 -10.17 -17.11 2.16
N LYS A 8 -11.41 -16.92 2.58
CA LYS A 8 -12.12 -15.63 2.54
C LYS A 8 -11.36 -14.55 3.34
N ASP A 9 -10.93 -14.86 4.56
CA ASP A 9 -10.19 -13.93 5.41
C ASP A 9 -8.80 -13.63 4.83
N GLY A 10 -8.15 -14.65 4.22
CA GLY A 10 -6.89 -14.48 3.51
C GLY A 10 -7.02 -13.56 2.29
N ILE A 11 -8.06 -13.72 1.48
CA ILE A 11 -8.33 -12.84 0.34
C ILE A 11 -8.65 -11.42 0.82
N SER A 12 -9.40 -11.26 1.91
CA SER A 12 -9.69 -9.95 2.50
C SER A 12 -8.43 -9.22 2.95
N LEU A 13 -7.59 -9.87 3.75
CA LEU A 13 -6.31 -9.31 4.20
C LEU A 13 -5.36 -9.07 3.02
N GLY A 14 -5.30 -10.02 2.09
CA GLY A 14 -4.50 -9.91 0.89
C GLY A 14 -4.93 -8.76 -0.02
N SER A 15 -6.23 -8.43 -0.06
CA SER A 15 -6.72 -7.27 -0.80
C SER A 15 -6.24 -5.94 -0.19
N ILE A 16 -6.14 -5.85 1.15
CA ILE A 16 -5.53 -4.69 1.81
C ILE A 16 -4.04 -4.59 1.42
N TYR A 17 -3.30 -5.69 1.54
CA TYR A 17 -1.90 -5.73 1.13
C TYR A 17 -1.72 -5.39 -0.35
N ALA A 18 -2.63 -5.83 -1.21
CA ALA A 18 -2.60 -5.52 -2.64
C ALA A 18 -2.76 -4.00 -2.88
N ILE A 19 -3.69 -3.33 -2.22
CA ILE A 19 -3.86 -1.87 -2.35
C ILE A 19 -2.59 -1.12 -1.91
N ILE A 20 -1.99 -1.52 -0.80
CA ILE A 20 -0.73 -0.94 -0.32
C ILE A 20 0.40 -1.24 -1.31
N ALA A 21 0.50 -2.48 -1.79
CA ALA A 21 1.52 -2.92 -2.75
C ALA A 21 1.40 -2.20 -4.11
N LEU A 22 0.18 -1.83 -4.53
CA LEU A 22 -0.05 -0.98 -5.69
C LEU A 22 0.61 0.40 -5.51
N GLY A 23 0.50 1.01 -4.33
CA GLY A 23 1.19 2.26 -4.01
C GLY A 23 2.72 2.12 -4.10
N TYR A 24 3.30 1.08 -3.52
CA TYR A 24 4.73 0.78 -3.64
C TYR A 24 5.16 0.55 -5.09
N THR A 25 4.40 -0.25 -5.82
CA THR A 25 4.68 -0.59 -7.22
C THR A 25 4.64 0.64 -8.12
N MET A 26 3.70 1.56 -7.89
CA MET A 26 3.65 2.82 -8.61
C MET A 26 4.89 3.68 -8.36
N VAL A 27 5.25 3.88 -7.08
CA VAL A 27 6.40 4.71 -6.72
C VAL A 27 7.71 4.08 -7.21
N TYR A 28 7.96 2.81 -6.89
CA TYR A 28 9.20 2.16 -7.29
C TYR A 28 9.29 1.94 -8.81
N GLY A 29 8.20 1.53 -9.44
CA GLY A 29 8.16 1.29 -10.89
C GLY A 29 8.56 2.52 -11.69
N ILE A 30 8.21 3.73 -11.25
CA ILE A 30 8.41 4.98 -11.98
C ILE A 30 9.59 5.76 -11.43
N ALA A 31 9.65 5.97 -10.11
CA ALA A 31 10.72 6.75 -9.49
C ALA A 31 11.99 5.93 -9.23
N LYS A 32 11.94 4.59 -9.30
CA LYS A 32 13.04 3.67 -8.95
C LYS A 32 13.62 3.94 -7.56
N MET A 33 12.79 4.40 -6.64
CA MET A 33 13.14 4.75 -5.26
C MET A 33 12.24 3.98 -4.30
N LEU A 34 12.82 3.39 -3.25
CA LEU A 34 12.08 2.72 -2.20
C LEU A 34 11.53 3.76 -1.21
N ASN A 35 10.24 3.71 -0.94
CA ASN A 35 9.57 4.60 0.01
C ASN A 35 9.10 3.83 1.24
N PHE A 36 9.98 3.61 2.23
CA PHE A 36 9.59 2.92 3.46
C PHE A 36 8.61 3.72 4.33
N ALA A 37 8.54 5.05 4.16
CA ALA A 37 7.55 5.88 4.83
C ALA A 37 6.10 5.63 4.36
N HIS A 38 5.90 4.84 3.28
CA HIS A 38 4.57 4.55 2.74
C HIS A 38 3.65 3.86 3.76
N GLY A 39 4.21 2.96 4.60
CA GLY A 39 3.49 2.35 5.71
C GLY A 39 2.98 3.38 6.73
N ASP A 40 3.79 4.40 7.03
CA ASP A 40 3.40 5.43 7.99
C ASP A 40 2.37 6.41 7.42
N VAL A 41 2.34 6.59 6.09
CA VAL A 41 1.24 7.33 5.44
C VAL A 41 -0.10 6.62 5.63
N ILE A 42 -0.12 5.28 5.67
CA ILE A 42 -1.32 4.48 6.02
C ILE A 42 -1.83 4.86 7.41
N MET A 43 -0.94 4.88 8.40
CA MET A 43 -1.21 5.27 9.77
C MET A 43 -1.73 6.71 9.84
N VAL A 44 -1.06 7.66 9.18
CA VAL A 44 -1.48 9.06 9.12
C VAL A 44 -2.88 9.19 8.54
N GLY A 45 -3.18 8.47 7.45
CA GLY A 45 -4.51 8.45 6.84
C GLY A 45 -5.60 7.99 7.81
N ALA A 46 -5.33 6.94 8.58
CA ALA A 46 -6.25 6.46 9.59
C ALA A 46 -6.44 7.48 10.74
N TYR A 47 -5.38 8.14 11.22
CA TYR A 47 -5.50 9.19 12.24
C TYR A 47 -6.27 10.41 11.75
N VAL A 48 -6.13 10.81 10.49
CA VAL A 48 -6.91 11.90 9.90
C VAL A 48 -8.39 11.56 9.91
N ILE A 49 -8.77 10.33 9.53
CA ILE A 49 -10.18 9.89 9.57
C ILE A 49 -10.67 9.88 11.02
N LEU A 50 -9.93 9.28 11.93
CA LEU A 50 -10.30 9.20 13.33
C LEU A 50 -10.55 10.61 13.93
N THR A 51 -9.64 11.55 13.72
CA THR A 51 -9.77 12.92 14.22
C THR A 51 -10.87 13.71 13.57
N ALA A 52 -11.06 13.57 12.26
CA ALA A 52 -12.13 14.25 11.53
C ALA A 52 -13.53 13.80 12.01
N VAL A 53 -13.70 12.50 12.29
CA VAL A 53 -14.98 11.98 12.79
C VAL A 53 -15.16 12.30 14.28
N THR A 54 -14.15 12.01 15.13
CA THR A 54 -14.32 12.09 16.59
C THR A 54 -14.27 13.52 17.12
N ARG A 55 -13.33 14.34 16.65
CA ARG A 55 -13.14 15.73 17.11
C ARG A 55 -13.82 16.72 16.20
N GLY A 56 -13.84 16.46 14.88
CA GLY A 56 -14.43 17.36 13.88
C GLY A 56 -15.94 17.16 13.67
N GLY A 57 -16.52 16.08 14.19
CA GLY A 57 -17.95 15.77 13.97
C GLY A 57 -18.31 15.59 12.49
N MET A 58 -17.33 15.33 11.63
CA MET A 58 -17.54 15.22 10.18
C MET A 58 -18.23 13.90 9.83
N SER A 59 -19.03 13.93 8.76
CA SER A 59 -19.56 12.67 8.24
C SER A 59 -18.45 11.74 7.77
N PRO A 60 -18.62 10.41 7.89
CA PRO A 60 -17.60 9.43 7.52
C PRO A 60 -17.07 9.61 6.09
N VAL A 61 -17.93 9.91 5.13
CA VAL A 61 -17.55 10.13 3.72
C VAL A 61 -16.62 11.33 3.56
N LEU A 62 -16.94 12.45 4.24
CA LEU A 62 -16.10 13.64 4.19
C LEU A 62 -14.76 13.42 4.89
N ALA A 63 -14.74 12.67 6.00
CA ALA A 63 -13.51 12.32 6.70
C ALA A 63 -12.57 11.47 5.82
N VAL A 64 -13.11 10.52 5.08
CA VAL A 64 -12.33 9.72 4.12
C VAL A 64 -11.80 10.60 2.98
N ALA A 65 -12.62 11.46 2.40
CA ALA A 65 -12.19 12.38 1.33
C ALA A 65 -11.06 13.31 1.83
N LEU A 66 -11.21 13.85 3.05
CA LEU A 66 -10.19 14.69 3.69
C LEU A 66 -8.88 13.90 3.89
N SER A 67 -8.96 12.65 4.35
CA SER A 67 -7.80 11.80 4.55
C SER A 67 -7.06 11.52 3.23
N VAL A 68 -7.79 11.21 2.16
CA VAL A 68 -7.20 10.98 0.84
C VAL A 68 -6.49 12.25 0.35
N ILE A 69 -7.13 13.41 0.46
CA ILE A 69 -6.54 14.70 0.06
C ILE A 69 -5.29 15.00 0.91
N PHE A 70 -5.39 14.85 2.23
CA PHE A 70 -4.29 15.11 3.15
C PHE A 70 -3.09 14.20 2.85
N CYS A 71 -3.30 12.89 2.72
CA CYS A 71 -2.23 11.95 2.40
C CYS A 71 -1.63 12.19 1.01
N THR A 72 -2.45 12.57 0.02
CA THR A 72 -1.98 12.95 -1.31
C THR A 72 -1.03 14.15 -1.24
N VAL A 73 -1.40 15.20 -0.50
CA VAL A 73 -0.54 16.37 -0.28
C VAL A 73 0.71 15.98 0.52
N LEU A 74 0.56 15.20 1.58
CA LEU A 74 1.68 14.70 2.39
C LEU A 74 2.68 13.93 1.52
N GLY A 75 2.21 13.06 0.63
CA GLY A 75 3.07 12.31 -0.29
C GLY A 75 3.87 13.23 -1.23
N MET A 76 3.23 14.28 -1.74
CA MET A 76 3.94 15.28 -2.56
C MET A 76 4.97 16.07 -1.73
N VAL A 77 4.66 16.41 -0.49
CA VAL A 77 5.60 17.09 0.42
C VAL A 77 6.79 16.19 0.73
N ILE A 78 6.55 14.93 1.09
CA ILE A 78 7.62 13.95 1.35
C ILE A 78 8.51 13.80 0.10
N GLU A 79 7.92 13.69 -1.08
CA GLU A 79 8.67 13.60 -2.32
C GLU A 79 9.54 14.84 -2.54
N LYS A 80 8.98 16.04 -2.44
CA LYS A 80 9.71 17.30 -2.70
C LYS A 80 10.79 17.58 -1.68
N VAL A 81 10.54 17.32 -0.40
CA VAL A 81 11.45 17.69 0.69
C VAL A 81 12.51 16.61 0.91
N ALA A 82 12.13 15.35 0.90
CA ALA A 82 13.00 14.25 1.26
C ALA A 82 13.63 13.53 0.06
N TYR A 83 12.87 13.29 -1.02
CA TYR A 83 13.34 12.46 -2.13
C TYR A 83 13.88 13.27 -3.32
N SER A 84 13.26 14.40 -3.65
CA SER A 84 13.67 15.21 -4.80
C SER A 84 15.12 15.69 -4.73
N PRO A 85 15.65 16.17 -3.57
CA PRO A 85 17.05 16.55 -3.45
C PRO A 85 18.02 15.40 -3.69
N LEU A 86 17.62 14.17 -3.36
CA LEU A 86 18.45 12.96 -3.46
C LEU A 86 18.44 12.31 -4.84
N ARG A 87 17.63 12.77 -5.78
CA ARG A 87 17.59 12.21 -7.15
C ARG A 87 18.93 12.36 -7.89
N LYS A 88 19.73 13.35 -7.52
CA LYS A 88 21.08 13.58 -8.07
C LYS A 88 22.18 12.93 -7.23
N ALA A 89 21.82 12.33 -6.09
CA ALA A 89 22.79 11.65 -5.25
C ALA A 89 23.26 10.35 -5.92
N SER A 90 24.54 10.12 -5.92
CA SER A 90 25.16 8.93 -6.51
C SER A 90 24.96 7.65 -5.71
N SER A 91 24.31 7.72 -4.53
CA SER A 91 24.16 6.59 -3.61
C SER A 91 22.69 6.24 -3.34
N ASN A 92 22.30 5.03 -3.69
CA ASN A 92 21.00 4.46 -3.33
C ASN A 92 20.81 4.33 -1.80
N LEU A 93 21.92 4.24 -1.03
CA LEU A 93 21.88 4.18 0.43
C LEU A 93 21.36 5.49 1.04
N ALA A 94 21.69 6.64 0.47
CA ALA A 94 21.18 7.94 0.95
C ALA A 94 19.64 8.01 0.86
N VAL A 95 19.07 7.51 -0.22
CA VAL A 95 17.61 7.42 -0.40
C VAL A 95 16.98 6.48 0.63
N LEU A 96 17.60 5.33 0.87
CA LEU A 96 17.12 4.35 1.85
C LEU A 96 17.12 4.92 3.27
N ILE A 97 18.24 5.54 3.69
CA ILE A 97 18.36 6.15 5.03
C ILE A 97 17.35 7.28 5.20
N THR A 98 17.14 8.11 4.18
CA THR A 98 16.17 9.19 4.21
C THR A 98 14.74 8.63 4.32
N ALA A 99 14.41 7.55 3.61
CA ALA A 99 13.10 6.89 3.70
C ALA A 99 12.81 6.40 5.13
N ILE A 100 13.80 5.78 5.77
CA ILE A 100 13.73 5.35 7.17
C ILE A 100 13.59 6.58 8.11
N GLY A 101 14.36 7.64 7.86
CA GLY A 101 14.27 8.88 8.64
C GLY A 101 12.89 9.53 8.58
N VAL A 102 12.26 9.58 7.39
CA VAL A 102 10.89 10.09 7.22
C VAL A 102 9.88 9.18 7.94
N SER A 103 10.06 7.87 7.87
CA SER A 103 9.23 6.90 8.59
C SER A 103 9.24 7.18 10.10
N TYR A 104 10.42 7.24 10.71
CA TYR A 104 10.56 7.57 12.14
C TYR A 104 10.03 8.96 12.49
N LEU A 105 10.20 9.95 11.62
CA LEU A 105 9.64 11.28 11.82
C LEU A 105 8.12 11.22 11.93
N LEU A 106 7.44 10.54 11.00
CA LEU A 106 5.97 10.41 11.01
C LEU A 106 5.48 9.65 12.24
N GLN A 107 6.15 8.56 12.63
CA GLN A 107 5.81 7.79 13.84
C GLN A 107 5.96 8.64 15.11
N ASN A 108 7.07 9.36 15.26
CA ASN A 108 7.30 10.20 16.44
C ASN A 108 6.36 11.42 16.46
N LEU A 109 6.02 12.01 15.33
CA LEU A 109 5.00 13.06 15.28
C LEU A 109 3.63 12.51 15.70
N ALA A 110 3.26 11.31 15.25
CA ALA A 110 2.02 10.66 15.69
C ALA A 110 2.03 10.38 17.21
N LEU A 111 3.17 9.91 17.76
CA LEU A 111 3.34 9.72 19.22
C LEU A 111 3.14 11.02 20.00
N LEU A 112 3.70 12.14 19.52
CA LEU A 112 3.57 13.44 20.17
C LEU A 112 2.15 13.98 20.13
N ILE A 113 1.41 13.75 19.03
CA ILE A 113 0.07 14.31 18.82
C ILE A 113 -1.02 13.45 19.46
N PHE A 114 -0.90 12.12 19.34
CA PHE A 114 -1.95 11.16 19.72
C PHE A 114 -1.60 10.31 20.94
N GLY A 115 -0.35 10.34 21.39
CA GLY A 115 0.14 9.49 22.47
C GLY A 115 0.52 8.08 22.00
N ALA A 116 0.99 7.27 22.95
CA ALA A 116 1.41 5.88 22.70
C ALA A 116 0.25 4.88 22.82
N ASP A 117 -0.86 5.27 23.41
CA ASP A 117 -1.98 4.39 23.68
C ASP A 117 -2.71 3.99 22.40
N ALA A 118 -3.27 2.79 22.42
CA ALA A 118 -4.07 2.29 21.32
C ALA A 118 -5.43 3.00 21.29
N ASN A 119 -5.72 3.66 20.17
CA ASN A 119 -7.00 4.30 19.93
C ASN A 119 -7.96 3.33 19.24
N SER A 120 -9.22 3.28 19.69
CA SER A 120 -10.27 2.52 19.03
C SER A 120 -10.71 3.25 17.76
N PHE A 121 -10.63 2.58 16.61
CA PHE A 121 -11.03 3.19 15.34
C PHE A 121 -12.56 3.19 15.20
N VAL A 122 -13.10 4.28 14.68
CA VAL A 122 -14.54 4.46 14.48
C VAL A 122 -15.06 3.64 13.30
N THR A 123 -16.28 3.15 13.40
CA THR A 123 -16.95 2.50 12.29
C THR A 123 -17.34 3.54 11.24
N VAL A 124 -16.68 3.49 10.08
CA VAL A 124 -16.90 4.38 8.93
C VAL A 124 -17.76 3.70 7.88
N ILE A 125 -17.55 2.41 7.69
CA ILE A 125 -18.25 1.57 6.72
C ILE A 125 -19.14 0.60 7.50
N ASP A 126 -20.44 0.84 7.46
CA ASP A 126 -21.43 -0.05 8.07
C ASP A 126 -22.22 -0.76 6.96
N VAL A 127 -21.75 -1.95 6.61
CA VAL A 127 -22.40 -2.82 5.62
C VAL A 127 -22.76 -4.12 6.32
N PRO A 128 -24.01 -4.58 6.19
CA PRO A 128 -24.46 -5.79 6.85
C PRO A 128 -23.65 -7.01 6.38
N SER A 129 -23.44 -7.96 7.31
CA SER A 129 -22.82 -9.24 6.99
C SER A 129 -23.79 -10.13 6.22
N VAL A 130 -23.25 -10.87 5.24
CA VAL A 130 -24.00 -11.85 4.46
C VAL A 130 -23.69 -13.25 5.02
N SER A 131 -24.72 -13.98 5.43
CA SER A 131 -24.61 -15.38 5.84
C SER A 131 -24.97 -16.30 4.68
N LEU A 132 -24.06 -17.22 4.37
CA LEU A 132 -24.22 -18.25 3.35
C LEU A 132 -24.27 -19.64 4.01
N PHE A 133 -24.88 -20.62 3.36
CA PHE A 133 -24.97 -22.01 3.82
C PHE A 133 -25.58 -22.14 5.24
N ASP A 134 -26.81 -21.60 5.41
CA ASP A 134 -27.55 -21.64 6.70
C ASP A 134 -26.74 -21.10 7.90
N GLY A 135 -25.97 -20.02 7.68
CA GLY A 135 -25.17 -19.36 8.73
C GLY A 135 -23.79 -19.98 8.98
N GLN A 136 -23.40 -21.03 8.27
CA GLN A 136 -22.08 -21.66 8.45
C GLN A 136 -20.92 -20.84 7.91
N LEU A 137 -21.17 -19.95 6.93
CA LEU A 137 -20.18 -19.00 6.39
C LEU A 137 -20.71 -17.58 6.51
N VAL A 138 -20.16 -16.81 7.44
CA VAL A 138 -20.49 -15.39 7.59
C VAL A 138 -19.42 -14.55 6.90
N ILE A 139 -19.82 -13.76 5.90
CA ILE A 139 -18.97 -12.78 5.22
C ILE A 139 -19.29 -11.40 5.79
N LYS A 140 -18.34 -10.81 6.50
CA LYS A 140 -18.50 -9.44 7.00
C LYS A 140 -18.64 -8.46 5.82
N GLY A 141 -19.51 -7.47 5.93
CA GLY A 141 -19.68 -6.47 4.86
C GLY A 141 -18.38 -5.77 4.48
N ILE A 142 -17.52 -5.49 5.47
CA ILE A 142 -16.21 -4.89 5.22
C ILE A 142 -15.32 -5.76 4.31
N THR A 143 -15.38 -7.08 4.42
CA THR A 143 -14.65 -8.01 3.54
C THR A 143 -15.04 -7.82 2.07
N ILE A 144 -16.34 -7.70 1.81
CA ILE A 144 -16.88 -7.48 0.45
C ILE A 144 -16.39 -6.12 -0.07
N VAL A 145 -16.51 -5.08 0.75
CA VAL A 145 -16.07 -3.72 0.39
C VAL A 145 -14.56 -3.71 0.10
N THR A 146 -13.75 -4.38 0.90
CA THR A 146 -12.29 -4.44 0.73
C THR A 146 -11.90 -5.12 -0.59
N ILE A 147 -12.49 -6.27 -0.89
CA ILE A 147 -12.20 -7.01 -2.14
C ILE A 147 -12.66 -6.19 -3.35
N LEU A 148 -13.87 -5.63 -3.29
CA LEU A 148 -14.40 -4.81 -4.39
C LEU A 148 -13.54 -3.55 -4.60
N SER A 149 -13.16 -2.86 -3.52
CA SER A 149 -12.27 -1.70 -3.59
C SER A 149 -10.93 -2.05 -4.22
N CYS A 150 -10.33 -3.19 -3.87
CA CYS A 150 -9.08 -3.66 -4.47
C CYS A 150 -9.21 -3.84 -5.99
N ILE A 151 -10.28 -4.49 -6.46
CA ILE A 151 -10.53 -4.72 -7.88
C ILE A 151 -10.76 -3.39 -8.61
N VAL A 152 -11.58 -2.50 -8.05
CA VAL A 152 -11.90 -1.19 -8.64
C VAL A 152 -10.65 -0.32 -8.73
N ILE A 153 -9.86 -0.26 -7.66
CA ILE A 153 -8.61 0.50 -7.63
C ILE A 153 -7.61 -0.04 -8.65
N MET A 154 -7.42 -1.36 -8.73
CA MET A 154 -6.53 -1.96 -9.71
C MET A 154 -6.97 -1.64 -11.13
N ALA A 155 -8.26 -1.85 -11.45
CA ALA A 155 -8.80 -1.56 -12.77
C ALA A 155 -8.67 -0.06 -13.11
N GLY A 156 -8.98 0.82 -12.15
CA GLY A 156 -8.82 2.26 -12.30
C GLY A 156 -7.37 2.69 -12.55
N LEU A 157 -6.42 2.13 -11.79
CA LEU A 157 -4.99 2.39 -12.01
C LEU A 157 -4.49 1.87 -13.37
N MET A 158 -4.90 0.68 -13.78
CA MET A 158 -4.54 0.14 -15.09
C MET A 158 -5.07 1.04 -16.23
N LEU A 159 -6.33 1.45 -16.15
CA LEU A 159 -6.93 2.36 -17.12
C LEU A 159 -6.24 3.73 -17.10
N PHE A 160 -5.96 4.27 -15.92
CA PHE A 160 -5.24 5.53 -15.76
C PHE A 160 -3.86 5.47 -16.42
N VAL A 161 -3.04 4.46 -16.09
CA VAL A 161 -1.68 4.33 -16.60
C VAL A 161 -1.66 4.08 -18.12
N GLN A 162 -2.59 3.27 -18.66
CA GLN A 162 -2.58 2.91 -20.06
C GLN A 162 -3.29 3.92 -20.96
N LYS A 163 -4.33 4.59 -20.49
CA LYS A 163 -5.24 5.40 -21.33
C LYS A 163 -5.05 6.90 -21.17
N THR A 164 -4.49 7.38 -20.06
CA THR A 164 -4.35 8.83 -19.83
C THR A 164 -2.99 9.37 -20.27
N LYS A 165 -2.93 10.68 -20.58
CA LYS A 165 -1.66 11.37 -20.89
C LYS A 165 -0.66 11.29 -19.72
N PRO A 166 -1.06 11.57 -18.46
CA PRO A 166 -0.15 11.43 -17.31
C PRO A 166 0.32 10.00 -17.11
N GLY A 167 -0.55 9.01 -17.29
CA GLY A 167 -0.19 7.60 -17.17
C GLY A 167 0.86 7.17 -18.20
N ARG A 168 0.70 7.59 -19.46
CA ARG A 168 1.72 7.36 -20.50
C ARG A 168 3.03 8.08 -20.22
N ALA A 169 2.98 9.29 -19.65
CA ALA A 169 4.18 9.99 -19.18
C ALA A 169 4.89 9.19 -18.07
N MET A 170 4.13 8.59 -17.14
CA MET A 170 4.67 7.69 -16.12
C MET A 170 5.37 6.47 -16.72
N GLN A 171 4.77 5.85 -17.73
CA GLN A 171 5.39 4.72 -18.45
C GLN A 171 6.70 5.15 -19.15
N ALA A 172 6.69 6.26 -19.86
CA ALA A 172 7.89 6.78 -20.51
C ALA A 172 9.03 7.05 -19.52
N VAL A 173 8.73 7.69 -18.37
CA VAL A 173 9.70 7.95 -17.30
C VAL A 173 10.21 6.67 -16.65
N SER A 174 9.39 5.61 -16.60
CA SER A 174 9.78 4.31 -16.03
C SER A 174 10.77 3.54 -16.91
N GLU A 175 10.70 3.74 -18.23
CA GLU A 175 11.58 3.11 -19.22
C GLU A 175 12.91 3.87 -19.32
N ASP A 176 12.85 5.17 -19.58
CA ASP A 176 14.04 6.04 -19.71
C ASP A 176 13.68 7.49 -19.34
N ARG A 177 14.30 8.01 -18.26
CA ARG A 177 14.04 9.36 -17.77
C ARG A 177 14.58 10.43 -18.70
N ASP A 178 15.78 10.20 -19.24
CA ASP A 178 16.48 11.19 -20.07
C ASP A 178 15.80 11.28 -21.45
N ALA A 179 15.47 10.15 -22.04
CA ALA A 179 14.69 10.10 -23.27
C ALA A 179 13.30 10.72 -23.10
N ALA A 180 12.60 10.45 -22.00
CA ALA A 180 11.30 11.05 -21.71
C ALA A 180 11.40 12.58 -21.57
N GLN A 181 12.46 13.09 -20.94
CA GLN A 181 12.72 14.52 -20.80
C GLN A 181 12.97 15.18 -22.15
N LEU A 182 13.74 14.54 -23.03
CA LEU A 182 14.00 15.02 -24.40
C LEU A 182 12.71 15.10 -25.23
N MET A 183 11.75 14.19 -24.97
CA MET A 183 10.43 14.20 -25.59
C MET A 183 9.44 15.19 -24.95
N GLY A 184 9.91 16.06 -24.04
CA GLY A 184 9.11 17.11 -23.40
C GLY A 184 8.31 16.67 -22.18
N VAL A 185 8.52 15.44 -21.65
CA VAL A 185 7.85 14.99 -20.42
C VAL A 185 8.52 15.65 -19.19
N ASN A 186 7.73 16.28 -18.34
CA ASN A 186 8.22 16.82 -17.08
C ASN A 186 8.39 15.67 -16.05
N VAL A 187 9.61 15.12 -15.98
CA VAL A 187 9.97 13.98 -15.11
C VAL A 187 9.67 14.28 -13.64
N ASN A 188 9.96 15.50 -13.17
CA ASN A 188 9.73 15.88 -11.78
C ASN A 188 8.25 15.87 -11.42
N ALA A 189 7.41 16.48 -12.25
CA ALA A 189 5.96 16.50 -12.06
C ALA A 189 5.37 15.07 -12.13
N THR A 190 5.89 14.24 -13.02
CA THR A 190 5.46 12.84 -13.16
C THR A 190 5.76 12.02 -11.90
N ILE A 191 6.96 12.18 -11.33
CA ILE A 191 7.33 11.48 -10.09
C ILE A 191 6.49 12.01 -8.91
N SER A 192 6.32 13.33 -8.77
CA SER A 192 5.47 13.91 -7.70
C SER A 192 4.03 13.41 -7.79
N MET A 193 3.47 13.29 -9.00
CA MET A 193 2.14 12.71 -9.21
C MET A 193 2.08 11.24 -8.79
N THR A 194 3.13 10.48 -9.03
CA THR A 194 3.22 9.08 -8.60
C THR A 194 3.17 8.93 -7.08
N PHE A 195 3.91 9.77 -6.36
CA PHE A 195 3.86 9.83 -4.90
C PHE A 195 2.48 10.25 -4.40
N ALA A 196 1.85 11.23 -5.07
CA ALA A 196 0.49 11.68 -4.76
C ALA A 196 -0.53 10.55 -4.84
N ILE A 197 -0.52 9.80 -5.95
CA ILE A 197 -1.43 8.66 -6.15
C ILE A 197 -1.15 7.56 -5.14
N GLY A 198 0.12 7.16 -4.96
CA GLY A 198 0.51 6.14 -3.99
C GLY A 198 0.06 6.49 -2.58
N SER A 199 0.27 7.73 -2.14
CA SER A 199 -0.13 8.18 -0.81
C SER A 199 -1.65 8.31 -0.63
N GLY A 200 -2.39 8.66 -1.70
CA GLY A 200 -3.85 8.61 -1.70
C GLY A 200 -4.37 7.17 -1.52
N LEU A 201 -3.73 6.20 -2.16
CA LEU A 201 -4.05 4.77 -1.98
C LEU A 201 -3.71 4.29 -0.56
N ALA A 202 -2.64 4.79 0.04
CA ALA A 202 -2.29 4.50 1.43
C ALA A 202 -3.38 4.94 2.40
N ALA A 203 -4.03 6.09 2.18
CA ALA A 203 -5.16 6.56 2.99
C ALA A 203 -6.35 5.59 2.92
N ILE A 204 -6.68 5.11 1.71
CA ILE A 204 -7.76 4.13 1.51
C ILE A 204 -7.39 2.79 2.18
N ALA A 205 -6.16 2.34 2.03
CA ALA A 205 -5.68 1.13 2.70
C ALA A 205 -5.73 1.26 4.23
N GLY A 206 -5.40 2.44 4.78
CA GLY A 206 -5.50 2.75 6.20
C GLY A 206 -6.93 2.65 6.73
N LEU A 207 -7.89 3.18 5.99
CA LEU A 207 -9.32 3.02 6.28
C LEU A 207 -9.70 1.54 6.37
N LEU A 208 -9.42 0.76 5.32
CA LEU A 208 -9.81 -0.64 5.22
C LEU A 208 -9.12 -1.51 6.27
N LEU A 209 -7.85 -1.23 6.55
CA LEU A 209 -7.07 -1.91 7.59
C LEU A 209 -7.67 -1.68 8.98
N CYS A 210 -7.89 -0.41 9.35
CA CYS A 210 -8.43 -0.06 10.67
C CYS A 210 -9.91 -0.40 10.81
N GLN A 211 -10.65 -0.48 9.71
CA GLN A 211 -12.03 -0.97 9.73
C GLN A 211 -12.09 -2.49 9.95
N THR A 212 -11.07 -3.23 9.48
CA THR A 212 -10.96 -4.68 9.69
C THR A 212 -10.38 -4.99 11.08
N TYR A 213 -9.39 -4.23 11.50
CA TYR A 213 -8.69 -4.33 12.79
C TYR A 213 -8.82 -2.98 13.53
N PRO A 214 -9.84 -2.79 14.37
CA PRO A 214 -10.21 -1.47 14.91
C PRO A 214 -9.28 -0.98 16.02
N THR A 215 -7.98 -1.17 15.85
CA THR A 215 -6.93 -0.72 16.77
C THR A 215 -5.94 0.15 16.00
N LEU A 216 -5.83 1.42 16.37
CA LEU A 216 -4.93 2.38 15.74
C LEU A 216 -3.88 2.84 16.75
N THR A 217 -2.61 2.62 16.40
CA THR A 217 -1.43 3.07 17.14
C THR A 217 -0.49 3.81 16.19
N PRO A 218 0.47 4.58 16.68
CA PRO A 218 1.49 5.22 15.84
C PRO A 218 2.33 4.25 14.99
N TYR A 219 2.27 2.95 15.28
CA TYR A 219 3.01 1.91 14.57
C TYR A 219 2.13 1.03 13.66
N THR A 220 0.82 1.31 13.59
CA THR A 220 -0.15 0.46 12.87
C THR A 220 0.20 0.24 11.40
N GLY A 221 0.86 1.19 10.74
CA GLY A 221 1.24 1.08 9.32
C GLY A 221 2.55 0.35 9.07
N ALA A 222 3.42 0.17 10.07
CA ALA A 222 4.78 -0.33 9.89
C ALA A 222 4.80 -1.77 9.33
N MET A 223 4.21 -2.74 10.05
CA MET A 223 4.21 -4.14 9.62
C MET A 223 3.40 -4.39 8.33
N PRO A 224 2.17 -3.86 8.19
CA PRO A 224 1.45 -3.95 6.91
C PRO A 224 2.22 -3.31 5.74
N GLY A 225 2.92 -2.20 5.98
CA GLY A 225 3.78 -1.57 4.99
C GLY A 225 4.90 -2.48 4.51
N ILE A 226 5.67 -3.09 5.42
CA ILE A 226 6.73 -4.03 5.08
C ILE A 226 6.17 -5.24 4.34
N LYS A 227 5.08 -5.85 4.81
CA LYS A 227 4.44 -7.00 4.16
C LYS A 227 3.92 -6.67 2.77
N ALA A 228 3.35 -5.50 2.57
CA ALA A 228 2.90 -5.06 1.25
C ALA A 228 4.08 -4.76 0.30
N PHE A 229 5.21 -4.27 0.82
CA PHE A 229 6.45 -4.20 0.03
C PHE A 229 6.90 -5.60 -0.41
N VAL A 230 6.91 -6.56 0.52
CA VAL A 230 7.17 -7.97 0.21
C VAL A 230 6.23 -8.50 -0.87
N ALA A 231 4.94 -8.18 -0.75
CA ALA A 231 3.93 -8.56 -1.75
C ALA A 231 4.20 -7.93 -3.13
N ALA A 232 4.63 -6.67 -3.18
CA ALA A 232 5.01 -6.01 -4.43
C ALA A 232 6.23 -6.67 -5.07
N VAL A 233 7.24 -7.03 -4.28
CA VAL A 233 8.44 -7.75 -4.74
C VAL A 233 8.07 -9.14 -5.24
N PHE A 234 7.29 -9.87 -4.45
CA PHE A 234 6.80 -11.21 -4.77
C PHE A 234 6.01 -11.22 -6.08
N GLY A 235 5.12 -10.23 -6.25
CA GLY A 235 4.32 -10.07 -7.47
C GLY A 235 5.13 -9.64 -8.69
N GLY A 236 6.26 -8.98 -8.48
CA GLY A 236 7.10 -8.36 -9.52
C GLY A 236 6.95 -6.84 -9.50
N ILE A 237 7.92 -6.15 -8.92
CA ILE A 237 7.89 -4.69 -8.75
C ILE A 237 7.77 -4.00 -10.12
N GLY A 238 6.85 -3.03 -10.21
CA GLY A 238 6.54 -2.30 -11.45
C GLY A 238 5.37 -2.89 -12.23
N SER A 239 4.89 -4.08 -11.88
CA SER A 239 3.70 -4.70 -12.48
C SER A 239 2.47 -4.50 -11.59
N ILE A 240 1.49 -3.68 -12.04
CA ILE A 240 0.24 -3.44 -11.32
C ILE A 240 -0.52 -4.77 -11.05
N PRO A 241 -0.75 -5.65 -12.06
CA PRO A 241 -1.37 -6.94 -11.81
C PRO A 241 -0.53 -7.83 -10.89
N GLY A 242 0.81 -7.76 -11.01
CA GLY A 242 1.73 -8.50 -10.16
C GLY A 242 1.58 -8.12 -8.69
N ALA A 243 1.55 -6.84 -8.38
CA ALA A 243 1.37 -6.35 -7.00
C ALA A 243 0.04 -6.81 -6.39
N MET A 244 -1.04 -6.82 -7.18
CA MET A 244 -2.34 -7.32 -6.71
C MET A 244 -2.28 -8.82 -6.40
N VAL A 245 -1.80 -9.63 -7.33
CA VAL A 245 -1.69 -11.10 -7.12
C VAL A 245 -0.75 -11.40 -5.96
N GLY A 246 0.39 -10.71 -5.88
CA GLY A 246 1.34 -10.84 -4.78
C GLY A 246 0.72 -10.51 -3.43
N GLY A 247 -0.07 -9.43 -3.35
CA GLY A 247 -0.80 -9.05 -2.13
C GLY A 247 -1.81 -10.09 -1.70
N ILE A 248 -2.64 -10.56 -2.63
CA ILE A 248 -3.66 -11.58 -2.34
C ILE A 248 -3.01 -12.89 -1.87
N LEU A 249 -1.98 -13.35 -2.59
CA LEU A 249 -1.26 -14.58 -2.22
C LEU A 249 -0.61 -14.45 -0.83
N LEU A 250 0.04 -13.32 -0.54
CA LEU A 250 0.67 -13.11 0.76
C LEU A 250 -0.36 -13.12 1.90
N GLY A 251 -1.51 -12.46 1.70
CA GLY A 251 -2.58 -12.48 2.70
C GLY A 251 -3.16 -13.87 2.94
N VAL A 252 -3.32 -14.66 1.87
CA VAL A 252 -3.74 -16.07 1.99
C VAL A 252 -2.70 -16.86 2.75
N ILE A 253 -1.41 -16.78 2.39
CA ILE A 253 -0.31 -17.46 3.07
C ILE A 253 -0.28 -17.10 4.56
N GLU A 254 -0.44 -15.82 4.89
CA GLU A 254 -0.44 -15.36 6.28
C GLU A 254 -1.60 -15.94 7.09
N ILE A 255 -2.82 -15.89 6.56
CA ILE A 255 -3.99 -16.42 7.29
C ILE A 255 -3.90 -17.94 7.45
N PHE A 256 -3.44 -18.66 6.43
CA PHE A 256 -3.23 -20.10 6.54
C PHE A 256 -2.11 -20.44 7.51
N GLY A 257 -1.01 -19.66 7.50
CA GLY A 257 0.08 -19.78 8.48
C GLY A 257 -0.42 -19.60 9.92
N LYS A 258 -1.24 -18.57 10.16
CA LYS A 258 -1.87 -18.32 11.47
C LYS A 258 -2.82 -19.44 11.90
N ALA A 259 -3.61 -19.99 10.97
CA ALA A 259 -4.65 -20.96 11.25
C ALA A 259 -4.10 -22.37 11.48
N TYR A 260 -3.10 -22.80 10.71
CA TYR A 260 -2.63 -24.19 10.71
C TYR A 260 -1.29 -24.40 11.44
N ILE A 261 -0.50 -23.33 11.61
CA ILE A 261 0.82 -23.46 12.23
C ILE A 261 0.86 -22.65 13.53
N SER A 262 1.01 -21.32 13.46
CA SER A 262 1.01 -20.43 14.62
C SER A 262 0.96 -18.97 14.19
N SER A 263 0.24 -18.15 14.96
CA SER A 263 0.20 -16.69 14.75
C SER A 263 1.58 -16.04 14.91
N GLN A 264 2.45 -16.59 15.76
CA GLN A 264 3.79 -16.07 16.01
C GLN A 264 4.76 -16.32 14.85
N VAL A 265 4.56 -17.41 14.10
CA VAL A 265 5.43 -17.83 13.00
C VAL A 265 4.91 -17.39 11.63
N ALA A 266 3.66 -16.93 11.56
CA ALA A 266 3.03 -16.56 10.29
C ALA A 266 3.82 -15.49 9.51
N ASP A 267 4.38 -14.50 10.20
CA ASP A 267 5.20 -13.47 9.59
C ASP A 267 6.50 -14.04 9.02
N ALA A 268 7.16 -14.94 9.77
CA ALA A 268 8.36 -15.63 9.32
C ALA A 268 8.07 -16.47 8.05
N ILE A 269 6.91 -17.13 7.97
CA ILE A 269 6.48 -17.89 6.79
C ILE A 269 6.34 -16.95 5.58
N CYS A 270 5.70 -15.78 5.75
CA CYS A 270 5.55 -14.80 4.68
C CYS A 270 6.91 -14.35 4.11
N PHE A 271 7.87 -14.03 4.99
CA PHE A 271 9.22 -13.65 4.58
C PHE A 271 10.00 -14.81 3.98
N ALA A 272 9.87 -16.03 4.52
CA ALA A 272 10.51 -17.21 3.97
C ALA A 272 10.02 -17.52 2.55
N VAL A 273 8.71 -17.43 2.31
CA VAL A 273 8.14 -17.61 0.96
C VAL A 273 8.70 -16.56 -0.01
N LEU A 274 8.85 -15.29 0.42
CA LEU A 274 9.49 -14.27 -0.42
C LEU A 274 10.91 -14.70 -0.81
N ILE A 275 11.72 -15.12 0.17
CA ILE A 275 13.12 -15.54 -0.08
C ILE A 275 13.15 -16.68 -1.10
N VAL A 276 12.32 -17.70 -0.92
CA VAL A 276 12.23 -18.84 -1.84
C VAL A 276 11.86 -18.39 -3.25
N VAL A 277 10.86 -17.52 -3.37
CA VAL A 277 10.42 -17.00 -4.68
C VAL A 277 11.52 -16.19 -5.36
N LEU A 278 12.22 -15.33 -4.62
CA LEU A 278 13.33 -14.55 -5.20
C LEU A 278 14.53 -15.40 -5.60
N LEU A 279 14.80 -16.50 -4.89
CA LEU A 279 15.85 -17.47 -5.27
C LEU A 279 15.49 -18.20 -6.59
N VAL A 280 14.20 -18.54 -6.79
CA VAL A 280 13.73 -19.25 -7.98
C VAL A 280 13.46 -18.29 -9.15
N LYS A 281 12.87 -17.13 -8.86
CA LYS A 281 12.49 -16.13 -9.86
C LYS A 281 12.78 -14.71 -9.33
N PRO A 282 14.01 -14.20 -9.50
CA PRO A 282 14.43 -12.92 -8.91
C PRO A 282 13.64 -11.71 -9.42
N THR A 283 12.94 -11.83 -10.55
CA THR A 283 12.05 -10.76 -11.07
C THR A 283 10.66 -10.76 -10.45
N GLY A 284 10.34 -11.71 -9.56
CA GLY A 284 8.98 -11.94 -9.05
C GLY A 284 8.09 -12.65 -10.07
N LEU A 285 6.81 -12.90 -9.70
CA LEU A 285 5.89 -13.73 -10.50
C LEU A 285 5.59 -13.12 -11.89
N PHE A 286 5.40 -11.79 -11.95
CA PHE A 286 5.01 -11.04 -13.16
C PHE A 286 6.06 -10.01 -13.59
N GLY A 287 7.26 -10.05 -13.02
CA GLY A 287 8.34 -9.15 -13.39
C GLY A 287 8.87 -9.45 -14.80
N LYS A 288 9.21 -8.40 -15.54
CA LYS A 288 9.87 -8.50 -16.85
C LYS A 288 11.37 -8.56 -16.66
N ASN A 289 12.04 -9.46 -17.37
CA ASN A 289 13.50 -9.42 -17.51
C ASN A 289 13.87 -8.20 -18.35
N ILE A 290 14.35 -7.15 -17.71
CA ILE A 290 14.94 -6.02 -18.40
C ILE A 290 16.39 -6.42 -18.68
N GLN A 291 16.71 -6.80 -19.91
CA GLN A 291 18.09 -6.91 -20.35
C GLN A 291 18.64 -5.47 -20.38
N GLU A 292 19.62 -5.18 -19.52
CA GLU A 292 20.38 -3.95 -19.66
C GLU A 292 21.04 -3.99 -21.05
N LYS A 293 20.66 -3.04 -21.89
CA LYS A 293 21.37 -2.82 -23.15
C LYS A 293 22.71 -2.20 -22.76
N VAL A 294 23.75 -3.00 -22.85
CA VAL A 294 25.15 -2.56 -22.78
C VAL A 294 25.45 -1.61 -23.92
#